data_b264582c691d024a9912ef27623aebe8
#
_entry.id   b264582c691d024a9912ef27623aebe8
#
_cell.length_a   1.000
_cell.length_b   1.000
_cell.length_c   1.000
_cell.angle_alpha   90.00
_cell.angle_beta   90.00
_cell.angle_gamma   90.00
#
_symmetry.space_group_name_H-M   'P 1'
#
loop_
_entity.id
_entity.type
_entity.pdbx_description
1 polymer ?
#
loop_
_entity_poly.entity_id
_entity_poly.type
_entity_poly.pdbx_seq_one_letter_code
_entity_poly.pdbx_strand_id
1 'polypeptide(L)'
;MAGARAWILNLLDAERSRWMLWLPVALGLGIAIYFELPSEPALWLGPALAAAALVLVFFAPAGSLGRAVAIGLVAAAVGFGLIAWRTASVAAPTLSRPLFNINVEGRIADIQRLPESVRVVLEAVRLKGNGVPPIEMTPIKVRVSLTKGAPPLHVGDRLLVLANLSPPSGPATPG
;
A
#
# COMPACT_ATOMS: atom_id res chain seq x y z
N MET A 1 42.41 6.15 -18.90
CA MET A 1 41.21 6.29 -18.00
C MET A 1 40.74 7.72 -17.80
N ALA A 2 41.59 8.75 -17.86
CA ALA A 2 41.18 10.16 -17.71
C ALA A 2 40.25 10.69 -18.83
N GLY A 3 40.46 10.27 -20.08
CA GLY A 3 39.67 10.74 -21.25
C GLY A 3 38.20 10.31 -21.23
N ALA A 4 37.91 9.08 -20.81
CA ALA A 4 36.52 8.57 -20.69
C ALA A 4 35.71 9.31 -19.63
N ARG A 5 36.37 9.66 -18.50
CA ARG A 5 35.79 10.41 -17.41
C ARG A 5 35.45 11.86 -17.82
N ALA A 6 36.37 12.52 -18.54
CA ALA A 6 36.14 13.86 -19.04
C ALA A 6 35.03 13.89 -20.12
N TRP A 7 34.97 12.88 -20.99
CA TRP A 7 33.93 12.77 -22.01
C TRP A 7 32.54 12.59 -21.38
N ILE A 8 32.39 11.71 -20.34
CA ILE A 8 31.13 11.51 -19.61
C ILE A 8 30.70 12.80 -18.91
N LEU A 9 31.62 13.51 -18.27
CA LEU A 9 31.30 14.77 -17.59
C LEU A 9 30.82 15.83 -18.57
N ASN A 10 31.42 15.93 -19.75
CA ASN A 10 30.99 16.87 -20.79
C ASN A 10 29.60 16.53 -21.36
N LEU A 11 29.29 15.24 -21.53
CA LEU A 11 27.95 14.81 -21.92
C LEU A 11 26.90 15.17 -20.87
N LEU A 12 27.20 14.96 -19.60
CA LEU A 12 26.31 15.30 -18.50
C LEU A 12 26.10 16.81 -18.37
N ASP A 13 27.12 17.62 -18.65
CA ASP A 13 27.00 19.08 -18.67
C ASP A 13 26.17 19.58 -19.88
N ALA A 14 26.26 18.94 -21.03
CA ALA A 14 25.41 19.24 -22.19
C ALA A 14 23.93 18.94 -21.94
N GLU A 15 23.65 17.96 -21.09
CA GLU A 15 22.27 17.54 -20.71
C GLU A 15 21.70 18.34 -19.52
N ARG A 16 22.39 19.36 -19.00
CA ARG A 16 21.96 20.15 -17.84
C ARG A 16 20.53 20.67 -17.93
N SER A 17 20.13 21.15 -19.11
CA SER A 17 18.78 21.66 -19.36
C SER A 17 17.68 20.59 -19.27
N ARG A 18 18.07 19.31 -19.35
CA ARG A 18 17.15 18.16 -19.36
C ARG A 18 17.10 17.43 -18.01
N TRP A 19 17.90 17.78 -17.03
CA TRP A 19 17.92 17.07 -15.73
C TRP A 19 16.57 17.08 -15.03
N MET A 20 15.78 18.14 -15.25
CA MET A 20 14.40 18.21 -14.73
C MET A 20 13.49 17.11 -15.25
N LEU A 21 13.75 16.57 -16.45
CA LEU A 21 12.97 15.48 -17.04
C LEU A 21 13.17 14.15 -16.32
N TRP A 22 14.24 14.02 -15.51
CA TRP A 22 14.52 12.83 -14.71
C TRP A 22 13.83 12.82 -13.36
N LEU A 23 13.21 13.93 -12.94
CA LEU A 23 12.50 13.99 -11.66
C LEU A 23 11.35 12.98 -11.55
N PRO A 24 10.47 12.80 -12.57
CA PRO A 24 9.45 11.77 -12.52
C PRO A 24 10.02 10.36 -12.43
N VAL A 25 11.16 10.12 -13.10
CA VAL A 25 11.86 8.82 -13.06
C VAL A 25 12.42 8.57 -11.66
N ALA A 26 13.06 9.57 -11.05
CA ALA A 26 13.57 9.48 -9.69
C ALA A 26 12.44 9.24 -8.67
N LEU A 27 11.31 9.94 -8.82
CA LEU A 27 10.12 9.73 -7.99
C LEU A 27 9.59 8.30 -8.13
N GLY A 28 9.45 7.82 -9.39
CA GLY A 28 9.03 6.46 -9.69
C GLY A 28 9.99 5.40 -9.11
N LEU A 29 11.30 5.67 -9.12
CA LEU A 29 12.30 4.80 -8.50
C LEU A 29 12.09 4.70 -6.98
N GLY A 30 11.78 5.81 -6.32
CA GLY A 30 11.44 5.79 -4.89
C GLY A 30 10.22 4.93 -4.57
N ILE A 31 9.19 5.00 -5.41
CA ILE A 31 8.01 4.14 -5.31
C ILE A 31 8.38 2.66 -5.53
N ALA A 32 9.19 2.37 -6.56
CA ALA A 32 9.64 1.01 -6.85
C ALA A 32 10.43 0.41 -5.69
N ILE A 33 11.37 1.16 -5.11
CA ILE A 33 12.15 0.72 -3.94
C ILE A 33 11.23 0.36 -2.76
N TYR A 34 10.15 1.10 -2.53
CA TYR A 34 9.19 0.76 -1.48
C TYR A 34 8.59 -0.64 -1.68
N PHE A 35 8.21 -1.01 -2.91
CA PHE A 35 7.59 -2.31 -3.20
C PHE A 35 8.57 -3.49 -3.16
N GLU A 36 9.87 -3.24 -3.27
CA GLU A 36 10.90 -4.28 -3.12
C GLU A 36 11.21 -4.62 -1.66
N LEU A 37 10.69 -3.85 -0.71
CA LEU A 37 10.94 -4.10 0.71
C LEU A 37 10.10 -5.30 1.20
N PRO A 38 10.69 -6.23 1.96
CA PRO A 38 9.99 -7.40 2.49
C PRO A 38 8.99 -7.07 3.60
N SER A 39 9.05 -5.88 4.16
CA SER A 39 8.17 -5.40 5.23
C SER A 39 7.90 -3.91 5.09
N GLU A 40 6.76 -3.46 5.59
CA GLU A 40 6.40 -2.04 5.56
C GLU A 40 7.36 -1.20 6.41
N PRO A 41 8.00 -0.19 5.81
CA PRO A 41 8.90 0.69 6.52
C PRO A 41 8.14 1.66 7.42
N ALA A 42 8.82 2.16 8.46
CA ALA A 42 8.25 3.18 9.33
C ALA A 42 7.94 4.48 8.55
N LEU A 43 6.77 5.08 8.79
CA LEU A 43 6.27 6.27 8.08
C LEU A 43 7.22 7.47 8.13
N TRP A 44 8.02 7.61 9.19
CA TRP A 44 8.99 8.69 9.33
C TRP A 44 10.21 8.56 8.42
N LEU A 45 10.46 7.37 7.86
CA LEU A 45 11.66 7.09 7.06
C LEU A 45 11.67 7.92 5.77
N GLY A 46 10.54 8.05 5.07
CA GLY A 46 10.43 8.89 3.87
C GLY A 46 10.79 10.36 4.12
N PRO A 47 10.14 11.03 5.09
CA PRO A 47 10.49 12.39 5.49
C PRO A 47 11.94 12.54 5.93
N ALA A 48 12.50 11.58 6.67
CA ALA A 48 13.90 11.63 7.11
C ALA A 48 14.88 11.56 5.94
N LEU A 49 14.64 10.65 4.99
CA LEU A 49 15.45 10.55 3.77
C LEU A 49 15.35 11.82 2.91
N ALA A 50 14.15 12.39 2.79
CA ALA A 50 13.95 13.65 2.07
C ALA A 50 14.70 14.80 2.74
N ALA A 51 14.65 14.91 4.06
CA ALA A 51 15.39 15.93 4.82
C ALA A 51 16.91 15.77 4.65
N ALA A 52 17.43 14.56 4.76
CA ALA A 52 18.85 14.26 4.55
C ALA A 52 19.30 14.63 3.12
N ALA A 53 18.51 14.26 2.10
CA ALA A 53 18.79 14.60 0.72
C ALA A 53 18.72 16.13 0.48
N LEU A 54 17.80 16.83 1.14
CA LEU A 54 17.68 18.28 1.07
C LEU A 54 18.92 19.00 1.63
N VAL A 55 19.49 18.48 2.71
CA VAL A 55 20.76 18.94 3.25
C VAL A 55 21.88 18.83 2.21
N LEU A 56 21.94 17.71 1.46
CA LEU A 56 22.91 17.56 0.38
C LEU A 56 22.69 18.58 -0.74
N VAL A 57 21.44 18.90 -1.09
CA VAL A 57 21.13 19.97 -2.08
C VAL A 57 21.65 21.32 -1.61
N PHE A 58 21.54 21.62 -0.32
CA PHE A 58 21.98 22.89 0.26
C PHE A 58 23.51 23.06 0.18
N PHE A 59 24.26 21.99 0.47
CA PHE A 59 25.74 22.05 0.44
C PHE A 59 26.34 21.85 -0.96
N ALA A 60 25.58 21.34 -1.92
CA ALA A 60 26.08 21.11 -3.27
C ALA A 60 26.15 22.43 -4.07
N PRO A 61 27.26 22.70 -4.79
CA PRO A 61 27.40 23.90 -5.62
C PRO A 61 26.29 24.01 -6.66
N ALA A 62 25.81 25.24 -6.90
CA ALA A 62 24.79 25.49 -7.90
C ALA A 62 25.25 25.02 -9.28
N GLY A 63 24.38 24.33 -10.00
CA GLY A 63 24.65 23.81 -11.35
C GLY A 63 25.61 22.61 -11.39
N SER A 64 26.03 22.03 -10.30
CA SER A 64 26.85 20.83 -10.29
C SER A 64 26.00 19.55 -10.49
N LEU A 65 26.62 18.49 -11.03
CA LEU A 65 26.02 17.17 -11.12
C LEU A 65 25.61 16.65 -9.71
N GLY A 66 26.43 16.93 -8.69
CA GLY A 66 26.13 16.57 -7.29
C GLY A 66 24.79 17.15 -6.81
N ARG A 67 24.51 18.43 -7.18
CA ARG A 67 23.21 19.06 -6.85
C ARG A 67 22.06 18.41 -7.61
N ALA A 68 22.25 18.06 -8.89
CA ALA A 68 21.22 17.40 -9.66
C ALA A 68 20.89 16.00 -9.09
N VAL A 69 21.91 15.23 -8.70
CA VAL A 69 21.75 13.94 -8.04
C VAL A 69 21.05 14.11 -6.68
N ALA A 70 21.43 15.09 -5.89
CA ALA A 70 20.78 15.38 -4.61
C ALA A 70 19.29 15.72 -4.79
N ILE A 71 18.93 16.51 -5.81
CA ILE A 71 17.54 16.81 -6.16
C ILE A 71 16.81 15.52 -6.57
N GLY A 72 17.43 14.66 -7.36
CA GLY A 72 16.89 13.35 -7.71
C GLY A 72 16.63 12.46 -6.48
N LEU A 73 17.56 12.47 -5.49
CA LEU A 73 17.37 11.77 -4.24
C LEU A 73 16.21 12.33 -3.41
N VAL A 74 16.01 13.65 -3.41
CA VAL A 74 14.82 14.27 -2.78
C VAL A 74 13.55 13.74 -3.46
N ALA A 75 13.50 13.74 -4.80
CA ALA A 75 12.36 13.25 -5.55
C ALA A 75 12.08 11.77 -5.25
N ALA A 76 13.11 10.92 -5.20
CA ALA A 76 12.98 9.51 -4.84
C ALA A 76 12.49 9.33 -3.40
N ALA A 77 13.03 10.08 -2.43
CA ALA A 77 12.57 10.03 -1.04
C ALA A 77 11.13 10.50 -0.87
N VAL A 78 10.70 11.51 -1.64
CA VAL A 78 9.31 11.97 -1.68
C VAL A 78 8.42 10.88 -2.27
N GLY A 79 8.79 10.24 -3.38
CA GLY A 79 8.04 9.12 -3.97
C GLY A 79 7.86 7.96 -3.00
N PHE A 80 8.94 7.58 -2.32
CA PHE A 80 8.93 6.56 -1.27
C PHE A 80 8.00 6.94 -0.11
N GLY A 81 8.09 8.17 0.40
CA GLY A 81 7.26 8.65 1.50
C GLY A 81 5.78 8.75 1.13
N LEU A 82 5.45 9.20 -0.08
CA LEU A 82 4.08 9.30 -0.57
C LEU A 82 3.40 7.94 -0.64
N ILE A 83 4.09 6.92 -1.17
CA ILE A 83 3.50 5.58 -1.25
C ILE A 83 3.36 4.95 0.14
N ALA A 84 4.34 5.13 1.03
CA ALA A 84 4.26 4.68 2.42
C ALA A 84 3.06 5.30 3.15
N TRP A 85 2.88 6.61 3.00
CA TRP A 85 1.73 7.32 3.57
C TRP A 85 0.41 6.86 2.95
N ARG A 86 0.36 6.68 1.62
CA ARG A 86 -0.83 6.18 0.93
C ARG A 86 -1.22 4.79 1.42
N THR A 87 -0.26 3.87 1.50
CA THR A 87 -0.49 2.52 2.01
C THR A 87 -1.04 2.55 3.43
N ALA A 88 -0.42 3.31 4.33
CA ALA A 88 -0.90 3.46 5.70
C ALA A 88 -2.30 4.11 5.79
N SER A 89 -2.60 5.09 4.93
CA SER A 89 -3.91 5.78 4.95
C SER A 89 -5.07 4.92 4.47
N VAL A 90 -4.79 3.90 3.66
CA VAL A 90 -5.81 2.95 3.16
C VAL A 90 -5.75 1.60 3.88
N ALA A 91 -4.81 1.43 4.80
CA ALA A 91 -4.71 0.22 5.59
C ALA A 91 -6.00 0.01 6.39
N ALA A 92 -6.71 -1.07 6.10
CA ALA A 92 -7.89 -1.48 6.84
C ALA A 92 -7.49 -2.53 7.89
N PRO A 93 -8.10 -2.51 9.09
CA PRO A 93 -7.88 -3.55 10.07
C PRO A 93 -8.19 -4.92 9.47
N THR A 94 -7.24 -5.82 9.55
CA THR A 94 -7.39 -7.22 9.10
C THR A 94 -7.27 -8.15 10.30
N LEU A 95 -7.95 -9.29 10.23
CA LEU A 95 -7.81 -10.31 11.25
C LEU A 95 -6.38 -10.87 11.23
N SER A 96 -5.72 -10.88 12.38
CA SER A 96 -4.38 -11.47 12.55
C SER A 96 -4.42 -12.98 12.78
N ARG A 97 -5.58 -13.53 13.15
CA ARG A 97 -5.78 -14.96 13.42
C ARG A 97 -7.17 -15.40 12.97
N PRO A 98 -7.35 -16.68 12.63
CA PRO A 98 -8.67 -17.23 12.32
C PRO A 98 -9.57 -17.17 13.56
N LEU A 99 -10.85 -16.87 13.34
CA LEU A 99 -11.90 -16.89 14.34
C LEU A 99 -12.93 -17.93 13.92
N PHE A 100 -13.29 -18.82 14.85
CA PHE A 100 -14.21 -19.91 14.60
C PHE A 100 -15.50 -19.70 15.38
N ASN A 101 -16.61 -20.08 14.75
CA ASN A 101 -17.93 -20.12 15.38
C ASN A 101 -18.34 -18.77 15.99
N ILE A 102 -18.18 -17.69 15.26
CA ILE A 102 -18.54 -16.33 15.69
C ILE A 102 -19.77 -15.82 14.96
N ASN A 103 -20.57 -15.03 15.66
CA ASN A 103 -21.68 -14.31 15.06
C ASN A 103 -21.16 -13.08 14.33
N VAL A 104 -21.42 -13.02 13.04
CA VAL A 104 -21.09 -11.90 12.17
C VAL A 104 -22.39 -11.20 11.81
N GLU A 105 -22.53 -9.98 12.26
CA GLU A 105 -23.65 -9.10 11.92
C GLU A 105 -23.13 -7.99 11.01
N GLY A 106 -23.83 -7.70 9.92
CA GLY A 106 -23.44 -6.64 9.01
C GLY A 106 -24.55 -6.31 8.02
N ARG A 107 -24.33 -5.23 7.26
CA ARG A 107 -25.21 -4.84 6.15
C ARG A 107 -24.64 -5.38 4.86
N ILE A 108 -25.49 -5.94 4.02
CA ILE A 108 -25.10 -6.48 2.71
C ILE A 108 -24.78 -5.31 1.76
N ALA A 109 -23.51 -5.22 1.35
CA ALA A 109 -23.04 -4.21 0.40
C ALA A 109 -23.02 -4.76 -1.04
N ASP A 110 -22.73 -6.05 -1.21
CA ASP A 110 -22.68 -6.70 -2.51
C ASP A 110 -23.08 -8.17 -2.43
N ILE A 111 -23.68 -8.68 -3.51
CA ILE A 111 -24.13 -10.08 -3.62
C ILE A 111 -23.63 -10.65 -4.92
N GLN A 112 -22.81 -11.67 -4.83
CA GLN A 112 -22.32 -12.44 -5.96
C GLN A 112 -22.94 -13.85 -5.94
N ARG A 113 -23.79 -14.13 -6.92
CA ARG A 113 -24.44 -15.46 -7.06
C ARG A 113 -23.53 -16.37 -7.89
N LEU A 114 -23.08 -17.45 -7.27
CA LEU A 114 -22.33 -18.52 -7.92
C LEU A 114 -23.25 -19.74 -8.11
N PRO A 115 -22.91 -20.70 -9.00
CA PRO A 115 -23.75 -21.87 -9.27
C PRO A 115 -24.09 -22.68 -8.02
N GLU A 116 -23.20 -22.76 -7.04
CA GLU A 116 -23.36 -23.59 -5.84
C GLU A 116 -23.38 -22.82 -4.51
N SER A 117 -23.16 -21.52 -4.52
CA SER A 117 -23.09 -20.69 -3.32
C SER A 117 -23.47 -19.25 -3.61
N VAL A 118 -23.87 -18.54 -2.57
CA VAL A 118 -24.06 -17.09 -2.63
C VAL A 118 -22.96 -16.45 -1.80
N ARG A 119 -22.17 -15.59 -2.43
CA ARG A 119 -21.12 -14.84 -1.77
C ARG A 119 -21.63 -13.44 -1.49
N VAL A 120 -21.59 -13.02 -0.23
CA VAL A 120 -22.02 -11.69 0.20
C VAL A 120 -20.86 -10.93 0.80
N VAL A 121 -20.81 -9.64 0.53
CA VAL A 121 -19.89 -8.71 1.19
C VAL A 121 -20.68 -7.93 2.23
N LEU A 122 -20.28 -8.03 3.48
CA LEU A 122 -20.88 -7.33 4.60
C LEU A 122 -20.05 -6.10 4.94
N GLU A 123 -20.71 -4.96 5.15
CA GLU A 123 -20.15 -3.71 5.68
C GLU A 123 -20.72 -3.43 7.06
N ALA A 124 -20.08 -2.47 7.78
CA ALA A 124 -20.44 -2.12 9.15
C ALA A 124 -20.50 -3.37 10.07
N VAL A 125 -19.48 -4.20 9.94
CA VAL A 125 -19.42 -5.52 10.56
C VAL A 125 -19.32 -5.41 12.07
N ARG A 126 -20.13 -6.19 12.78
CA ARG A 126 -20.03 -6.42 14.22
C ARG A 126 -19.80 -7.90 14.46
N LEU A 127 -18.75 -8.19 15.20
CA LEU A 127 -18.39 -9.55 15.56
C LEU A 127 -18.80 -9.79 17.02
N LYS A 128 -19.44 -10.94 17.28
CA LYS A 128 -19.79 -11.37 18.64
C LYS A 128 -19.39 -12.83 18.84
N GLY A 129 -18.62 -13.10 19.87
CA GLY A 129 -18.14 -14.45 20.21
C GLY A 129 -16.85 -14.45 20.99
N ASN A 130 -16.31 -15.64 21.23
CA ASN A 130 -15.08 -15.78 21.97
C ASN A 130 -13.86 -15.40 21.10
N GLY A 131 -12.95 -14.60 21.67
CA GLY A 131 -11.71 -14.22 21.00
C GLY A 131 -11.86 -13.13 19.94
N VAL A 132 -13.01 -12.45 19.91
CA VAL A 132 -13.23 -11.31 19.02
C VAL A 132 -12.27 -10.17 19.41
N PRO A 133 -11.56 -9.56 18.44
CA PRO A 133 -10.70 -8.41 18.71
C PRO A 133 -11.53 -7.18 19.11
N PRO A 134 -10.91 -6.16 19.74
CA PRO A 134 -11.54 -4.88 20.00
C PRO A 134 -12.15 -4.27 18.74
N ILE A 135 -13.17 -3.44 18.90
CA ILE A 135 -13.92 -2.82 17.78
C ILE A 135 -12.99 -2.10 16.78
N GLU A 136 -11.94 -1.48 17.29
CA GLU A 136 -10.93 -0.76 16.48
C GLU A 136 -10.13 -1.68 15.55
N MET A 137 -10.03 -2.97 15.86
CA MET A 137 -9.35 -4.00 15.07
C MET A 137 -10.33 -4.90 14.31
N THR A 138 -11.61 -4.54 14.29
CA THR A 138 -12.63 -5.31 13.56
C THR A 138 -12.55 -4.94 12.06
N PRO A 139 -12.55 -5.92 11.15
CA PRO A 139 -12.51 -5.64 9.72
C PRO A 139 -13.74 -4.84 9.29
N ILE A 140 -13.52 -3.82 8.47
CA ILE A 140 -14.58 -2.93 7.95
C ILE A 140 -15.50 -3.69 7.01
N LYS A 141 -14.95 -4.65 6.27
CA LYS A 141 -15.69 -5.49 5.32
C LYS A 141 -15.34 -6.95 5.52
N VAL A 142 -16.35 -7.80 5.46
CA VAL A 142 -16.18 -9.26 5.54
C VAL A 142 -16.88 -9.90 4.37
N ARG A 143 -16.19 -10.81 3.71
CA ARG A 143 -16.77 -11.64 2.65
C ARG A 143 -17.21 -12.98 3.24
N VAL A 144 -18.49 -13.29 3.12
CA VAL A 144 -19.10 -14.52 3.63
C VAL A 144 -19.62 -15.33 2.44
N SER A 145 -19.32 -16.62 2.41
CA SER A 145 -19.90 -17.56 1.45
C SER A 145 -21.00 -18.35 2.14
N LEU A 146 -22.22 -18.21 1.64
CA LEU A 146 -23.39 -18.94 2.12
C LEU A 146 -23.59 -20.18 1.25
N THR A 147 -23.78 -21.34 1.88
CA THR A 147 -24.08 -22.59 1.19
C THR A 147 -25.53 -22.60 0.69
N LYS A 148 -25.88 -23.56 -0.14
CA LYS A 148 -27.26 -23.76 -0.68
C LYS A 148 -28.33 -23.65 0.42
N GLY A 149 -29.41 -22.92 0.13
CA GLY A 149 -30.52 -22.72 1.06
C GLY A 149 -30.56 -21.31 1.71
N ALA A 150 -29.70 -20.39 1.30
CA ALA A 150 -29.81 -19.02 1.74
C ALA A 150 -31.15 -18.40 1.31
N PRO A 151 -31.82 -17.65 2.19
CA PRO A 151 -33.05 -16.93 1.84
C PRO A 151 -32.78 -15.91 0.72
N PRO A 152 -33.81 -15.38 0.06
CA PRO A 152 -33.64 -14.30 -0.89
C PRO A 152 -33.01 -13.09 -0.16
N LEU A 153 -31.83 -12.70 -0.60
CA LEU A 153 -31.04 -11.60 -0.03
C LEU A 153 -31.02 -10.43 -1.00
N HIS A 154 -31.10 -9.21 -0.46
CA HIS A 154 -31.00 -7.97 -1.21
C HIS A 154 -29.86 -7.09 -0.65
N VAL A 155 -29.28 -6.32 -1.53
CA VAL A 155 -28.30 -5.29 -1.11
C VAL A 155 -29.00 -4.30 -0.18
N GLY A 156 -28.36 -4.02 0.95
CA GLY A 156 -28.91 -3.16 1.99
C GLY A 156 -29.53 -3.90 3.17
N ASP A 157 -29.87 -5.19 3.04
CA ASP A 157 -30.40 -6.00 4.13
C ASP A 157 -29.36 -6.18 5.23
N ARG A 158 -29.84 -6.42 6.47
CA ARG A 158 -28.99 -6.83 7.60
C ARG A 158 -28.95 -8.35 7.64
N LEU A 159 -27.74 -8.86 7.73
CA LEU A 159 -27.48 -10.29 7.84
C LEU A 159 -26.78 -10.59 9.17
N LEU A 160 -27.32 -11.57 9.90
CA LEU A 160 -26.68 -12.20 11.05
C LEU A 160 -26.36 -13.64 10.67
N VAL A 161 -25.11 -14.01 10.73
CA VAL A 161 -24.66 -15.36 10.35
C VAL A 161 -23.58 -15.85 11.29
N LEU A 162 -23.64 -17.16 11.59
CA LEU A 162 -22.58 -17.86 12.29
C LEU A 162 -21.54 -18.28 11.27
N ALA A 163 -20.30 -17.80 11.41
CA ALA A 163 -19.26 -18.02 10.41
C ALA A 163 -17.89 -18.30 11.03
N ASN A 164 -17.05 -18.93 10.25
CA ASN A 164 -15.62 -19.03 10.47
C ASN A 164 -14.94 -17.97 9.62
N LEU A 165 -14.17 -17.08 10.24
CA LEU A 165 -13.42 -16.05 9.56
C LEU A 165 -11.93 -16.40 9.53
N SER A 166 -11.35 -16.33 8.36
CA SER A 166 -9.91 -16.47 8.16
C SER A 166 -9.31 -15.13 7.76
N PRO A 167 -8.06 -14.85 8.15
CA PRO A 167 -7.32 -13.74 7.57
C PRO A 167 -7.34 -13.81 6.05
N PRO A 168 -7.26 -12.69 5.33
CA PRO A 168 -7.12 -12.72 3.88
C PRO A 168 -5.88 -13.55 3.53
N SER A 169 -6.01 -14.45 2.56
CA SER A 169 -4.84 -15.13 1.98
C SER A 169 -3.89 -14.06 1.44
N GLY A 170 -2.62 -14.15 1.78
CA GLY A 170 -1.59 -13.29 1.20
C GLY A 170 -1.64 -13.30 -0.33
N PRO A 171 -0.98 -12.35 -1.00
CA PRO A 171 -0.93 -12.33 -2.46
C PRO A 171 -0.47 -13.70 -2.94
N ALA A 172 -1.28 -14.32 -3.81
CA ALA A 172 -0.87 -15.54 -4.47
C ALA A 172 0.37 -15.20 -5.30
N THR A 173 1.53 -15.69 -4.88
CA THR A 173 2.72 -15.65 -5.73
C THR A 173 2.37 -16.36 -7.01
N PRO A 174 2.55 -15.75 -8.19
CA PRO A 174 2.51 -16.51 -9.43
C PRO A 174 3.62 -17.55 -9.33
N GLY A 175 3.20 -18.82 -9.40
CA GLY A 175 4.11 -19.97 -9.44
C GLY A 175 4.87 -20.02 -10.76
#